data_9786c85356754fc8468ab31af64eb10a
#
_entry.id   9786c85356754fc8468ab31af64eb10a
#
_cell.length_a   1.000
_cell.length_b   1.000
_cell.length_c   1.000
_cell.angle_alpha   90.00
_cell.angle_beta   90.00
_cell.angle_gamma   90.00
#
_symmetry.space_group_name_H-M   'P 1'
#
loop_
_entity.id
_entity.type
_entity.pdbx_description
1 polymer ?
#
loop_
_entity_poly.entity_id
_entity_poly.type
_entity_poly.pdbx_seq_one_letter_code
_entity_poly.pdbx_strand_id
1 'polypeptide(L)'
;GHTCVEKFADFVSNMEQWFKRLDPDHVTIIGGEPLLHPRIYDILTEARRIFDHAVIEVYTNAFLLPKRPKIFNVLKKIGNAKVSCSIHNKNPKYREIVERNLHQAFYSKGKWFETSPNTHTCETVVLEVTDPTQGGWYDYRRVVDGVLKPWNDNDPTSSYKNCGVNIYPIIYKNKLYKCPPISMVRTHLTKNFML
;
A
#
# COMPACT_ATOMS: atom_id res chain seq x y z
N GLY A 1 -16.95 -2.67 -3.84
CA GLY A 1 -15.65 -2.98 -3.29
C GLY A 1 -15.75 -4.14 -2.33
N HIS A 2 -14.85 -5.12 -2.43
CA HIS A 2 -14.81 -6.23 -1.50
C HIS A 2 -14.10 -5.81 -0.24
N THR A 3 -14.81 -5.70 0.87
CA THR A 3 -14.25 -5.57 2.21
C THR A 3 -13.86 -6.96 2.74
N CYS A 4 -12.83 -7.58 2.17
CA CYS A 4 -12.22 -8.74 2.80
C CYS A 4 -11.12 -8.23 3.72
N VAL A 5 -11.44 -8.09 5.00
CA VAL A 5 -10.45 -7.78 6.03
C VAL A 5 -9.86 -9.12 6.48
N GLU A 6 -8.56 -9.32 6.28
CA GLU A 6 -7.86 -10.48 6.78
C GLU A 6 -7.93 -10.49 8.32
N LYS A 7 -8.16 -11.65 8.91
CA LYS A 7 -8.15 -11.75 10.39
C LYS A 7 -6.73 -11.50 10.90
N PHE A 8 -6.62 -10.74 11.97
CA PHE A 8 -5.32 -10.40 12.55
C PHE A 8 -4.45 -11.62 12.87
N ALA A 9 -5.05 -12.68 13.45
CA ALA A 9 -4.31 -13.90 13.75
C ALA A 9 -3.77 -14.59 12.48
N ASP A 10 -4.56 -14.62 11.40
CA ASP A 10 -4.14 -15.17 10.12
C ASP A 10 -3.01 -14.35 9.51
N PHE A 11 -3.11 -13.01 9.59
CA PHE A 11 -2.06 -12.10 9.16
C PHE A 11 -0.73 -12.37 9.89
N VAL A 12 -0.73 -12.44 11.21
CA VAL A 12 0.47 -12.70 12.02
C VAL A 12 1.06 -14.07 11.68
N SER A 13 0.23 -15.11 11.68
CA SER A 13 0.67 -16.47 11.34
C SER A 13 1.29 -16.55 9.95
N ASN A 14 0.69 -15.90 8.96
CA ASN A 14 1.20 -15.84 7.60
C ASN A 14 2.56 -15.14 7.55
N MET A 15 2.71 -14.00 8.22
CA MET A 15 3.98 -13.27 8.26
C MET A 15 5.09 -14.09 8.94
N GLU A 16 4.82 -14.75 10.06
CA GLU A 16 5.81 -15.58 10.75
C GLU A 16 6.25 -16.79 9.91
N GLN A 17 5.33 -17.39 9.14
CA GLN A 17 5.67 -18.48 8.23
C GLN A 17 6.57 -18.01 7.07
N TRP A 18 6.29 -16.83 6.52
CA TRP A 18 7.06 -16.28 5.41
C TRP A 18 8.39 -15.69 5.86
N PHE A 19 8.48 -15.10 7.06
CA PHE A 19 9.74 -14.62 7.63
C PHE A 19 10.84 -15.70 7.66
N LYS A 20 10.46 -16.94 7.94
CA LYS A 20 11.40 -18.08 7.92
C LYS A 20 11.98 -18.37 6.53
N ARG A 21 11.46 -17.79 5.47
CA ARG A 21 11.81 -18.04 4.07
C ARG A 21 12.27 -16.78 3.32
N LEU A 22 11.93 -15.63 3.84
CA LEU A 22 12.18 -14.32 3.22
C LEU A 22 12.89 -13.44 4.22
N ASP A 23 13.88 -12.70 3.74
CA ASP A 23 14.61 -11.70 4.51
C ASP A 23 14.48 -10.32 3.81
N PRO A 24 13.31 -9.68 3.87
CA PRO A 24 13.07 -8.45 3.15
C PRO A 24 13.63 -7.24 3.87
N ASP A 25 14.31 -6.35 3.14
CA ASP A 25 14.70 -5.02 3.64
C ASP A 25 13.50 -4.07 3.77
N HIS A 26 12.36 -4.42 3.14
CA HIS A 26 11.18 -3.57 3.08
C HIS A 26 9.89 -4.41 3.11
N VAL A 27 9.02 -4.09 4.04
CA VAL A 27 7.71 -4.72 4.21
C VAL A 27 6.61 -3.68 4.07
N THR A 28 5.81 -3.83 3.02
CA THR A 28 4.74 -2.89 2.71
C THR A 28 3.37 -3.46 3.09
N ILE A 29 2.66 -2.75 3.95
CA ILE A 29 1.26 -3.05 4.29
C ILE A 29 0.36 -2.31 3.31
N ILE A 30 -0.25 -3.08 2.42
CA ILE A 30 -1.14 -2.57 1.37
C ILE A 30 -2.49 -3.28 1.42
N GLY A 31 -3.44 -2.77 0.66
CA GLY A 31 -4.77 -3.35 0.47
C GLY A 31 -5.60 -2.40 -0.38
N GLY A 32 -6.93 -2.43 -0.25
CA GLY A 32 -7.75 -1.34 -0.76
C GLY A 32 -7.43 -0.04 -0.01
N GLU A 33 -7.54 -0.08 1.30
CA GLU A 33 -7.10 0.97 2.24
C GLU A 33 -6.74 0.28 3.57
N PRO A 34 -5.45 0.18 3.94
CA PRO A 34 -5.01 -0.50 5.16
C PRO A 34 -5.59 0.10 6.44
N LEU A 35 -5.82 1.42 6.46
CA LEU A 35 -6.39 2.11 7.62
C LEU A 35 -7.85 1.72 7.90
N LEU A 36 -8.52 0.97 7.03
CA LEU A 36 -9.82 0.34 7.33
C LEU A 36 -9.70 -0.78 8.35
N HIS A 37 -8.53 -1.44 8.42
CA HIS A 37 -8.36 -2.56 9.33
C HIS A 37 -8.48 -2.10 10.79
N PRO A 38 -9.36 -2.69 11.61
CA PRO A 38 -9.59 -2.25 12.99
C PRO A 38 -8.34 -2.36 13.85
N ARG A 39 -7.49 -3.34 13.59
CA ARG A 39 -6.25 -3.63 14.31
C ARG A 39 -4.99 -3.17 13.56
N ILE A 40 -5.06 -2.09 12.77
CA ILE A 40 -3.90 -1.62 11.98
C ILE A 40 -2.68 -1.31 12.86
N TYR A 41 -2.88 -0.79 14.06
CA TYR A 41 -1.78 -0.49 14.99
C TYR A 41 -1.06 -1.76 15.45
N ASP A 42 -1.82 -2.82 15.72
CA ASP A 42 -1.24 -4.12 16.11
C ASP A 42 -0.53 -4.76 14.91
N ILE A 43 -1.09 -4.65 13.71
CA ILE A 43 -0.46 -5.11 12.46
C ILE A 43 0.91 -4.48 12.28
N LEU A 44 1.02 -3.16 12.40
CA LEU A 44 2.29 -2.44 12.28
C LEU A 44 3.29 -2.86 13.35
N THR A 45 2.83 -3.05 14.59
CA THR A 45 3.66 -3.50 15.71
C THR A 45 4.17 -4.92 15.49
N GLU A 46 3.31 -5.84 15.06
CA GLU A 46 3.70 -7.22 14.75
C GLU A 46 4.62 -7.32 13.53
N ALA A 47 4.36 -6.49 12.51
CA ALA A 47 5.27 -6.40 11.37
C ALA A 47 6.68 -6.04 11.80
N ARG A 48 6.85 -5.05 12.68
CA ARG A 48 8.14 -4.69 13.27
C ARG A 48 8.74 -5.80 14.12
N ARG A 49 7.92 -6.50 14.93
CA ARG A 49 8.40 -7.61 15.76
C ARG A 49 8.97 -8.75 14.90
N ILE A 50 8.31 -9.02 13.78
CA ILE A 50 8.69 -10.15 12.89
C ILE A 50 9.85 -9.75 11.96
N PHE A 51 9.84 -8.53 11.42
CA PHE A 51 10.85 -8.01 10.49
C PHE A 51 11.57 -6.83 11.16
N ASP A 52 12.43 -7.12 12.11
CA ASP A 52 13.03 -6.13 13.02
C ASP A 52 13.95 -5.13 12.32
N HIS A 53 14.61 -5.50 11.23
CA HIS A 53 15.51 -4.65 10.44
C HIS A 53 14.81 -3.94 9.26
N ALA A 54 13.71 -4.50 8.75
CA ALA A 54 13.06 -3.99 7.55
C ALA A 54 12.46 -2.59 7.73
N VAL A 55 12.34 -1.82 6.66
CA VAL A 55 11.45 -0.65 6.63
C VAL A 55 10.01 -1.15 6.67
N ILE A 56 9.21 -0.69 7.62
CA ILE A 56 7.77 -0.99 7.67
C ILE A 56 7.01 0.17 7.03
N GLU A 57 6.43 -0.10 5.88
CA GLU A 57 5.69 0.90 5.10
C GLU A 57 4.19 0.64 5.12
N VAL A 58 3.40 1.70 5.19
CA VAL A 58 1.95 1.65 5.00
C VAL A 58 1.51 2.59 3.88
N TYR A 59 0.77 2.06 2.91
CA TYR A 59 0.13 2.86 1.87
C TYR A 59 -1.25 3.35 2.34
N THR A 60 -1.60 4.59 2.01
CA THR A 60 -2.92 5.15 2.34
C THR A 60 -3.32 6.24 1.37
N ASN A 61 -4.63 6.42 1.19
CA ASN A 61 -5.20 7.58 0.52
C ASN A 61 -5.46 8.77 1.47
N ALA A 62 -5.03 8.66 2.72
CA ALA A 62 -5.15 9.63 3.80
C ALA A 62 -6.57 9.97 4.30
N PHE A 63 -7.65 9.45 3.70
CA PHE A 63 -9.02 9.79 4.12
C PHE A 63 -9.38 9.29 5.52
N LEU A 64 -8.77 8.21 5.96
CA LEU A 64 -9.04 7.62 7.27
C LEU A 64 -8.07 8.06 8.37
N LEU A 65 -7.09 8.88 8.06
CA LEU A 65 -6.15 9.39 9.07
C LEU A 65 -6.83 10.05 10.28
N PRO A 66 -7.88 10.87 10.13
CA PRO A 66 -8.59 11.44 11.29
C PRO A 66 -9.20 10.38 12.21
N LYS A 67 -9.55 9.20 11.69
CA LYS A 67 -10.04 8.05 12.47
C LYS A 67 -8.93 7.22 13.09
N ARG A 68 -7.66 7.57 12.82
CA ARG A 68 -6.46 6.87 13.28
C ARG A 68 -5.50 7.80 14.04
N PRO A 69 -5.95 8.47 15.12
CA PRO A 69 -5.18 9.54 15.78
C PRO A 69 -3.84 9.09 16.38
N LYS A 70 -3.66 7.79 16.61
CA LYS A 70 -2.42 7.22 17.17
C LYS A 70 -1.42 6.79 16.11
N ILE A 71 -1.73 6.91 14.80
CA ILE A 71 -0.90 6.33 13.73
C ILE A 71 0.55 6.84 13.78
N PHE A 72 0.75 8.14 13.91
CA PHE A 72 2.10 8.73 14.00
C PHE A 72 2.89 8.19 15.20
N ASN A 73 2.26 8.14 16.38
CA ASN A 73 2.92 7.63 17.59
C ASN A 73 3.30 6.14 17.47
N VAL A 74 2.45 5.34 16.80
CA VAL A 74 2.76 3.93 16.55
C VAL A 74 3.93 3.81 15.59
N LEU A 75 3.92 4.54 14.48
CA LEU A 75 5.01 4.54 13.50
C LEU A 75 6.34 5.01 14.12
N LYS A 76 6.30 6.08 14.92
CA LYS A 76 7.46 6.55 15.65
C LYS A 76 8.00 5.50 16.63
N LYS A 77 7.10 4.82 17.37
CA LYS A 77 7.48 3.78 18.34
C LYS A 77 8.13 2.57 17.68
N ILE A 78 7.59 2.12 16.55
CA ILE A 78 8.16 0.97 15.82
C ILE A 78 9.49 1.33 15.14
N GLY A 79 9.72 2.59 14.83
CA GLY A 79 10.94 3.06 14.16
C GLY A 79 11.10 2.54 12.73
N ASN A 80 12.02 3.13 11.97
CA ASN A 80 12.30 2.77 10.58
C ASN A 80 11.01 2.54 9.77
N ALA A 81 10.10 3.53 9.85
CA ALA A 81 8.75 3.43 9.30
C ALA A 81 8.54 4.42 8.16
N LYS A 82 7.75 4.02 7.17
CA LYS A 82 7.38 4.86 6.04
C LYS A 82 5.86 4.89 5.85
N VAL A 83 5.35 6.05 5.50
CA VAL A 83 3.97 6.25 5.04
C VAL A 83 4.03 6.72 3.61
N SER A 84 3.41 5.99 2.70
CA SER A 84 3.23 6.41 1.32
C SER A 84 1.77 6.81 1.09
N CYS A 85 1.56 8.10 0.92
CA CYS A 85 0.26 8.67 0.64
C CYS A 85 0.07 8.87 -0.87
N SER A 86 -0.98 8.26 -1.43
CA SER A 86 -1.29 8.39 -2.86
C SER A 86 -2.49 9.30 -3.10
N ILE A 87 -2.31 10.33 -3.92
CA ILE A 87 -3.36 11.23 -4.36
C ILE A 87 -4.00 10.67 -5.64
N HIS A 88 -5.24 10.16 -5.54
CA HIS A 88 -5.91 9.46 -6.64
C HIS A 88 -6.84 10.34 -7.49
N ASN A 89 -6.98 11.63 -7.17
CA ASN A 89 -7.94 12.51 -7.85
C ASN A 89 -7.37 13.92 -8.06
N LYS A 90 -7.59 14.47 -9.26
CA LYS A 90 -7.18 15.85 -9.62
C LYS A 90 -8.07 16.93 -9.01
N ASN A 91 -9.23 16.57 -8.45
CA ASN A 91 -10.18 17.52 -7.85
C ASN A 91 -9.50 18.29 -6.71
N PRO A 92 -9.50 19.65 -6.73
CA PRO A 92 -8.90 20.46 -5.69
C PRO A 92 -9.44 20.18 -4.28
N LYS A 93 -10.76 19.95 -4.15
CA LYS A 93 -11.37 19.59 -2.86
C LYS A 93 -10.87 18.27 -2.30
N TYR A 94 -10.57 17.30 -3.18
CA TYR A 94 -9.97 16.04 -2.77
C TYR A 94 -8.57 16.29 -2.20
N ARG A 95 -7.76 17.08 -2.89
CA ARG A 95 -6.39 17.42 -2.45
C ARG A 95 -6.40 18.15 -1.12
N GLU A 96 -7.24 19.15 -0.97
CA GLU A 96 -7.40 19.90 0.27
C GLU A 96 -7.73 18.98 1.47
N ILE A 97 -8.61 17.99 1.28
CA ILE A 97 -8.93 16.99 2.31
C ILE A 97 -7.70 16.16 2.67
N VAL A 98 -6.95 15.68 1.66
CA VAL A 98 -5.74 14.88 1.89
C VAL A 98 -4.70 15.70 2.64
N GLU A 99 -4.39 16.91 2.19
CA GLU A 99 -3.41 17.81 2.81
C GLU A 99 -3.77 18.14 4.26
N ARG A 100 -5.03 18.49 4.51
CA ARG A 100 -5.55 18.74 5.86
C ARG A 100 -5.37 17.52 6.77
N ASN A 101 -5.71 16.33 6.27
CA ASN A 101 -5.61 15.09 7.05
C ASN A 101 -4.14 14.72 7.32
N LEU A 102 -3.24 14.92 6.36
CA LEU A 102 -1.80 14.74 6.55
C LEU A 102 -1.25 15.74 7.57
N HIS A 103 -1.64 17.00 7.46
CA HIS A 103 -1.24 18.01 8.43
C HIS A 103 -1.67 17.60 9.85
N GLN A 104 -2.93 17.23 10.04
CA GLN A 104 -3.47 16.83 11.34
C GLN A 104 -2.81 15.55 11.89
N ALA A 105 -2.54 14.58 11.03
CA ALA A 105 -2.01 13.27 11.46
C ALA A 105 -0.50 13.29 11.70
N PHE A 106 0.25 14.10 10.94
CA PHE A 106 1.70 14.07 10.90
C PHE A 106 2.33 15.44 11.15
N TYR A 107 2.15 16.41 10.26
CA TYR A 107 2.90 17.68 10.30
C TYR A 107 2.71 18.49 11.58
N SER A 108 1.53 18.43 12.20
CA SER A 108 1.27 19.10 13.49
C SER A 108 1.89 18.39 14.70
N LYS A 109 2.47 17.21 14.55
CA LYS A 109 2.92 16.35 15.66
C LYS A 109 4.43 16.23 15.78
N GLY A 110 5.19 16.89 14.93
CA GLY A 110 6.64 16.82 14.96
C GLY A 110 7.31 17.85 14.07
N LYS A 111 8.62 17.93 14.11
CA LYS A 111 9.41 18.73 13.19
C LYS A 111 9.74 17.89 11.97
N TRP A 112 9.20 18.28 10.84
CA TRP A 112 9.37 17.60 9.56
C TRP A 112 10.36 18.37 8.69
N PHE A 113 11.26 17.64 8.06
CA PHE A 113 12.26 18.16 7.14
C PHE A 113 12.02 17.52 5.77
N GLU A 114 11.96 18.33 4.73
CA GLU A 114 11.94 17.83 3.36
C GLU A 114 13.32 17.25 3.01
N THR A 115 13.36 15.98 2.64
CA THR A 115 14.61 15.27 2.31
C THR A 115 14.75 15.06 0.79
N SER A 116 13.64 15.06 0.08
CA SER A 116 13.55 15.06 -1.37
C SER A 116 12.17 15.55 -1.80
N PRO A 117 11.92 15.87 -3.08
CA PRO A 117 10.60 16.31 -3.53
C PRO A 117 9.49 15.36 -3.05
N ASN A 118 8.49 15.92 -2.37
CA ASN A 118 7.35 15.20 -1.79
C ASN A 118 7.68 14.16 -0.71
N THR A 119 8.91 14.17 -0.20
CA THR A 119 9.35 13.26 0.87
C THR A 119 9.81 14.05 2.09
N HIS A 120 9.19 13.79 3.22
CA HIS A 120 9.46 14.46 4.48
C HIS A 120 9.84 13.43 5.55
N THR A 121 10.76 13.81 6.41
CA THR A 121 11.23 12.95 7.50
C THR A 121 11.06 13.63 8.84
N CYS A 122 10.55 12.89 9.81
CA CYS A 122 10.50 13.29 11.20
C CYS A 122 11.00 12.13 12.06
N GLU A 123 12.17 12.31 12.68
CA GLU A 123 12.85 11.26 13.44
C GLU A 123 13.05 9.98 12.60
N THR A 124 12.38 8.90 12.96
CA THR A 124 12.46 7.59 12.28
C THR A 124 11.29 7.32 11.32
N VAL A 125 10.45 8.32 11.08
CA VAL A 125 9.28 8.22 10.21
C VAL A 125 9.50 9.00 8.93
N VAL A 126 9.33 8.35 7.80
CA VAL A 126 9.34 8.96 6.47
C VAL A 126 7.90 9.08 5.97
N LEU A 127 7.52 10.25 5.48
CA LEU A 127 6.26 10.50 4.79
C LEU A 127 6.55 10.86 3.34
N GLU A 128 6.08 10.06 2.42
CA GLU A 128 6.13 10.31 0.98
C GLU A 128 4.73 10.56 0.45
N VAL A 129 4.55 11.62 -0.33
CA VAL A 129 3.28 11.94 -0.99
C VAL A 129 3.44 11.79 -2.48
N THR A 130 2.78 10.80 -3.06
CA THR A 130 2.82 10.55 -4.50
C THR A 130 1.54 11.01 -5.18
N ASP A 131 1.70 11.66 -6.32
CA ASP A 131 0.58 12.10 -7.15
C ASP A 131 0.59 11.38 -8.50
N PRO A 132 0.06 10.16 -8.56
CA PRO A 132 0.01 9.38 -9.79
C PRO A 132 -0.91 10.00 -10.85
N THR A 133 -1.69 11.04 -10.50
CA THR A 133 -2.51 11.75 -11.49
C THR A 133 -1.67 12.63 -12.43
N GLN A 134 -0.40 12.87 -12.09
CA GLN A 134 0.56 13.58 -12.92
C GLN A 134 1.36 12.64 -13.84
N GLY A 135 1.45 11.35 -13.50
CA GLY A 135 2.01 10.29 -14.34
C GLY A 135 0.93 9.26 -14.63
N GLY A 136 0.73 8.86 -15.85
CA GLY A 136 -0.41 8.04 -16.24
C GLY A 136 -0.50 6.71 -15.49
N TRP A 137 -1.63 6.45 -14.87
CA TRP A 137 -2.05 5.09 -14.57
C TRP A 137 -2.43 4.42 -15.88
N TYR A 138 -1.71 3.41 -16.29
CA TYR A 138 -2.09 2.60 -17.43
C TYR A 138 -3.05 1.51 -16.96
N ASP A 139 -4.29 1.53 -17.49
CA ASP A 139 -5.19 0.40 -17.28
C ASP A 139 -4.64 -0.80 -18.06
N TYR A 140 -4.44 -1.92 -17.39
CA TYR A 140 -4.03 -3.18 -18.01
C TYR A 140 -5.20 -3.89 -18.72
N ARG A 141 -6.36 -3.24 -18.81
CA ARG A 141 -7.58 -3.73 -19.45
C ARG A 141 -8.14 -2.67 -20.37
N ARG A 142 -8.78 -3.12 -21.43
CA ARG A 142 -9.57 -2.28 -22.33
C ARG A 142 -11.01 -2.77 -22.39
N VAL A 143 -11.94 -1.91 -22.72
CA VAL A 143 -13.33 -2.27 -23.01
C VAL A 143 -13.45 -2.59 -24.48
N VAL A 144 -13.82 -3.80 -24.81
CA VAL A 144 -14.13 -4.26 -26.18
C VAL A 144 -15.54 -4.82 -26.18
N ASP A 145 -16.43 -4.23 -26.94
CA ASP A 145 -17.86 -4.63 -27.03
C ASP A 145 -18.55 -4.66 -25.64
N GLY A 146 -18.26 -3.69 -24.80
CA GLY A 146 -18.81 -3.59 -23.44
C GLY A 146 -18.20 -4.57 -22.44
N VAL A 147 -17.24 -5.38 -22.83
CA VAL A 147 -16.56 -6.36 -21.97
C VAL A 147 -15.13 -5.90 -21.67
N LEU A 148 -14.73 -5.98 -20.40
CA LEU A 148 -13.36 -5.75 -20.00
C LEU A 148 -12.47 -6.90 -20.48
N LYS A 149 -11.54 -6.62 -21.36
CA LYS A 149 -10.54 -7.57 -21.86
C LYS A 149 -9.13 -7.12 -21.50
N PRO A 150 -8.20 -8.04 -21.24
CA PRO A 150 -6.79 -7.68 -21.11
C PRO A 150 -6.27 -7.17 -22.46
N TRP A 151 -5.20 -6.36 -22.42
CA TRP A 151 -4.43 -6.04 -23.62
C TRP A 151 -3.78 -7.33 -24.13
N ASN A 152 -3.87 -7.56 -25.41
CA ASN A 152 -3.34 -8.78 -26.07
C ASN A 152 -2.27 -8.48 -27.14
N ASP A 153 -1.91 -7.21 -27.27
CA ASP A 153 -0.92 -6.65 -28.21
C ASP A 153 0.42 -6.33 -27.57
N ASN A 154 0.62 -6.74 -26.33
CA ASN A 154 1.83 -6.51 -25.57
C ASN A 154 2.86 -7.63 -25.80
N ASP A 155 4.12 -7.26 -25.97
CA ASP A 155 5.23 -8.16 -25.77
C ASP A 155 5.41 -8.44 -24.27
N PRO A 156 5.20 -9.70 -23.80
CA PRO A 156 5.31 -10.04 -22.40
C PRO A 156 6.71 -9.77 -21.81
N THR A 157 7.76 -9.92 -22.63
CA THR A 157 9.14 -9.71 -22.20
C THR A 157 9.42 -8.24 -21.95
N SER A 158 9.04 -7.38 -22.88
CA SER A 158 9.19 -5.93 -22.74
C SER A 158 8.29 -5.40 -21.63
N SER A 159 7.06 -5.87 -21.52
CA SER A 159 6.14 -5.52 -20.44
C SER A 159 6.71 -5.87 -19.07
N TYR A 160 7.31 -7.06 -18.92
CA TYR A 160 7.94 -7.47 -17.68
C TYR A 160 9.17 -6.63 -17.32
N LYS A 161 10.04 -6.34 -18.29
CA LYS A 161 11.24 -5.52 -18.06
C LYS A 161 10.90 -4.09 -17.62
N ASN A 162 9.82 -3.53 -18.15
CA ASN A 162 9.38 -2.17 -17.88
C ASN A 162 8.39 -2.07 -16.70
N CYS A 163 8.01 -3.19 -16.09
CA CYS A 163 7.05 -3.21 -15.00
C CYS A 163 7.70 -2.75 -13.69
N GLY A 164 7.31 -1.59 -13.17
CA GLY A 164 7.82 -1.03 -11.92
C GLY A 164 7.47 -1.85 -10.67
N VAL A 165 6.55 -2.82 -10.77
CA VAL A 165 6.15 -3.69 -9.65
C VAL A 165 6.67 -5.13 -9.78
N ASN A 166 7.54 -5.42 -10.74
CA ASN A 166 8.09 -6.77 -10.94
C ASN A 166 8.98 -7.25 -9.79
N ILE A 167 9.48 -6.32 -8.98
CA ILE A 167 10.35 -6.57 -7.82
C ILE A 167 9.57 -6.59 -6.49
N TYR A 168 8.26 -6.35 -6.52
CA TYR A 168 7.42 -6.30 -5.32
C TYR A 168 6.47 -7.51 -5.25
N PRO A 169 6.94 -8.68 -4.77
CA PRO A 169 6.05 -9.81 -4.53
C PRO A 169 5.05 -9.47 -3.41
N ILE A 170 3.88 -10.08 -3.48
CA ILE A 170 2.85 -9.90 -2.45
C ILE A 170 2.48 -11.22 -1.80
N ILE A 171 2.36 -11.20 -0.49
CA ILE A 171 1.76 -12.31 0.28
C ILE A 171 0.27 -12.01 0.44
N TYR A 172 -0.56 -12.92 -0.06
CA TYR A 172 -2.01 -12.83 0.06
C TYR A 172 -2.60 -14.22 0.31
N LYS A 173 -3.39 -14.36 1.38
CA LYS A 173 -3.96 -15.64 1.80
C LYS A 173 -2.91 -16.76 1.88
N ASN A 174 -1.82 -16.47 2.56
CA ASN A 174 -0.66 -17.37 2.76
C ASN A 174 -0.01 -17.89 1.46
N LYS A 175 -0.13 -17.15 0.37
CA LYS A 175 0.53 -17.45 -0.91
C LYS A 175 1.36 -16.27 -1.35
N LEU A 176 2.55 -16.56 -1.88
CA LEU A 176 3.42 -15.55 -2.50
C LEU A 176 3.05 -15.42 -3.98
N TYR A 177 2.75 -14.22 -4.40
CA TYR A 177 2.48 -13.86 -5.78
C TYR A 177 3.54 -12.91 -6.29
N LYS A 178 3.81 -12.97 -7.58
CA LYS A 178 4.83 -12.15 -8.24
C LYS A 178 4.51 -10.65 -8.18
N CYS A 179 3.24 -10.28 -8.21
CA CYS A 179 2.81 -8.89 -8.10
C CYS A 179 1.37 -8.77 -7.56
N PRO A 180 0.95 -7.60 -7.03
CA PRO A 180 -0.38 -7.38 -6.48
C PRO A 180 -1.53 -7.70 -7.46
N PRO A 181 -1.53 -7.26 -8.73
CA PRO A 181 -2.61 -7.59 -9.67
C PRO A 181 -2.86 -9.09 -9.81
N ILE A 182 -1.81 -9.92 -9.88
CA ILE A 182 -1.96 -11.37 -10.04
C ILE A 182 -2.64 -12.01 -8.81
N SER A 183 -2.38 -11.52 -7.61
CA SER A 183 -3.00 -12.05 -6.39
C SER A 183 -4.52 -11.85 -6.38
N MET A 184 -5.00 -10.83 -7.09
CA MET A 184 -6.42 -10.46 -7.14
C MET A 184 -7.17 -11.03 -8.37
N VAL A 185 -6.45 -11.50 -9.39
CA VAL A 185 -7.04 -11.96 -10.66
C VAL A 185 -8.15 -12.99 -10.44
N ARG A 186 -7.88 -14.04 -9.66
CA ARG A 186 -8.90 -15.06 -9.39
C ARG A 186 -10.16 -14.50 -8.74
N THR A 187 -9.99 -13.62 -7.77
CA THR A 187 -11.13 -13.00 -7.06
C THR A 187 -11.95 -12.09 -7.96
N HIS A 188 -11.30 -11.41 -8.90
CA HIS A 188 -11.98 -10.55 -9.88
C HIS A 188 -12.57 -11.33 -11.03
N LEU A 189 -11.87 -12.33 -11.56
CA LEU A 189 -12.34 -13.12 -12.70
C LEU A 189 -13.56 -13.95 -12.34
N THR A 190 -13.57 -14.62 -11.18
CA THR A 190 -14.71 -15.45 -10.76
C THR A 190 -15.99 -14.68 -10.45
N LYS A 191 -15.90 -13.35 -10.26
CA LYS A 191 -17.06 -12.50 -9.94
C LYS A 191 -17.58 -11.69 -11.13
N ASN A 192 -16.70 -11.31 -12.05
CA ASN A 192 -17.03 -10.44 -13.17
C ASN A 192 -17.00 -11.15 -14.52
N PHE A 193 -16.45 -12.33 -14.55
CA PHE A 193 -16.41 -13.19 -15.71
C PHE A 193 -16.87 -14.57 -15.24
N MET A 194 -18.13 -14.91 -15.47
CA MET A 194 -18.53 -16.31 -15.39
C MET A 194 -17.80 -17.05 -16.51
N LEU A 195 -16.73 -17.73 -16.13
CA LEU A 195 -16.10 -18.77 -16.90
C LEU A 195 -16.81 -20.07 -16.59
#